data_03d01ddaa631735f4804935134ca6450
#
_entry.id   03d01ddaa631735f4804935134ca6450
#
_cell.length_a   1.000
_cell.length_b   1.000
_cell.length_c   1.000
_cell.angle_alpha   90.00
_cell.angle_beta   90.00
_cell.angle_gamma   90.00
#
_symmetry.space_group_name_H-M   'P 1'
#
loop_
_entity.id
_entity.type
_entity.pdbx_description
1 polymer ?
#
loop_
_entity_poly.entity_id
_entity_poly.type
_entity_poly.pdbx_seq_one_letter_code
_entity_poly.pdbx_strand_id
1 'polypeptide(L)'
;MGLKACATTRIRLRQVKVERDARLAGRGFDHRAFLDLSALGWCALAVGTCQAALDYVITYCNDRHAFGEPISHRQGVAFSIADMAIELEGMRLLLWRACARADRGLDFQEQAWRARLFCSEHAPRIGSAAVQLLGGHGFTQEHPVERWYRDLRAVGVLNGAMPL
;
A
#
# COMPACT_ATOMS: atom_id res chain seq x y z
N MET A 1 -2.16 -2.66 14.98
CA MET A 1 -2.71 -1.59 14.11
C MET A 1 -1.56 -0.98 13.35
N GLY A 2 -1.72 -0.74 12.05
CA GLY A 2 -0.71 -0.09 11.20
C GLY A 2 -0.79 1.45 11.28
N LEU A 3 0.17 2.11 10.63
CA LEU A 3 0.27 3.57 10.53
C LEU A 3 0.19 4.27 11.90
N LYS A 4 0.92 3.74 12.87
CA LYS A 4 0.88 4.24 14.27
C LYS A 4 1.26 5.73 14.40
N ALA A 5 2.07 6.25 13.49
CA ALA A 5 2.44 7.65 13.46
C ALA A 5 1.29 8.57 12.97
N CYS A 6 0.32 8.01 12.25
CA CYS A 6 -0.88 8.74 11.85
C CYS A 6 -1.89 8.67 12.99
N ALA A 7 -2.19 9.81 13.59
CA ALA A 7 -3.18 9.93 14.67
C ALA A 7 -4.61 9.75 14.14
N THR A 8 -4.90 8.56 13.55
CA THR A 8 -6.24 8.27 13.03
C THR A 8 -7.23 8.16 14.19
N THR A 9 -8.33 8.90 14.11
CA THR A 9 -9.34 8.95 15.17
C THR A 9 -10.74 9.11 14.60
N ARG A 10 -11.73 8.87 15.42
CA ARG A 10 -13.12 9.16 15.09
C ARG A 10 -13.45 10.59 15.53
N ILE A 11 -13.84 11.42 14.58
CA ILE A 11 -14.31 12.79 14.85
C ILE A 11 -15.84 12.77 14.81
N ARG A 12 -16.48 13.29 15.87
CA ARG A 12 -17.93 13.48 15.92
C ARG A 12 -18.23 14.97 15.94
N LEU A 13 -18.80 15.47 14.86
CA LEU A 13 -19.26 16.86 14.74
C LEU A 13 -20.71 16.94 15.22
N ARG A 14 -21.01 17.88 16.14
CA ARG A 14 -22.35 18.13 16.63
C ARG A 14 -22.64 19.64 16.52
N GLN A 15 -23.60 20.01 15.68
CA GLN A 15 -24.06 21.41 15.49
C GLN A 15 -22.93 22.42 15.31
N VAL A 16 -21.84 22.03 14.64
CA VAL A 16 -20.71 22.92 14.36
C VAL A 16 -21.14 23.90 13.29
N LYS A 17 -21.13 25.20 13.66
CA LYS A 17 -21.37 26.28 12.69
C LYS A 17 -20.06 26.54 11.95
N VAL A 18 -20.14 26.58 10.63
CA VAL A 18 -18.99 26.83 9.75
C VAL A 18 -19.34 28.05 8.89
N GLU A 19 -18.44 29.00 8.85
CA GLU A 19 -18.58 30.18 8.00
C GLU A 19 -18.56 29.79 6.52
N ARG A 20 -19.22 30.61 5.69
CA ARG A 20 -19.48 30.30 4.28
C ARG A 20 -18.17 30.19 3.46
N ASP A 21 -17.18 30.97 3.82
CA ASP A 21 -15.83 31.04 3.23
C ASP A 21 -14.93 29.87 3.64
N ALA A 22 -15.21 29.21 4.77
CA ALA A 22 -14.52 28.01 5.22
C ALA A 22 -14.91 26.74 4.41
N ARG A 23 -15.82 26.87 3.46
CA ARG A 23 -16.25 25.77 2.60
C ARG A 23 -15.25 25.53 1.48
N LEU A 24 -14.63 24.34 1.45
CA LEU A 24 -13.68 23.94 0.39
C LEU A 24 -14.32 23.86 -1.01
N ALA A 25 -15.62 23.68 -1.10
CA ALA A 25 -16.35 23.59 -2.36
C ALA A 25 -16.64 24.98 -2.96
N GLY A 26 -15.60 25.74 -3.34
CA GLY A 26 -15.73 26.94 -4.17
C GLY A 26 -16.07 26.59 -5.63
N ARG A 27 -16.35 27.62 -6.47
CA ARG A 27 -16.54 27.41 -7.91
C ARG A 27 -15.26 26.80 -8.49
N GLY A 28 -15.37 25.59 -9.09
CA GLY A 28 -14.25 24.89 -9.73
C GLY A 28 -13.53 23.84 -8.84
N PHE A 29 -13.91 23.65 -7.58
CA PHE A 29 -13.34 22.55 -6.78
C PHE A 29 -14.01 21.22 -7.14
N ASP A 30 -13.21 20.31 -7.70
CA ASP A 30 -13.63 18.94 -7.99
C ASP A 30 -13.29 18.03 -6.80
N HIS A 31 -14.30 17.82 -5.94
CA HIS A 31 -14.19 16.96 -4.77
C HIS A 31 -13.86 15.50 -5.15
N ARG A 32 -14.33 15.05 -6.31
CA ARG A 32 -14.08 13.68 -6.80
C ARG A 32 -12.64 13.52 -7.18
N ALA A 33 -12.11 14.40 -8.02
CA ALA A 33 -10.69 14.37 -8.39
C ALA A 33 -9.76 14.48 -7.17
N PHE A 34 -10.14 15.29 -6.17
CA PHE A 34 -9.39 15.38 -4.90
C PHE A 34 -9.31 14.02 -4.18
N LEU A 35 -10.42 13.29 -4.06
CA LEU A 35 -10.44 11.97 -3.44
C LEU A 35 -9.65 10.94 -4.24
N ASP A 36 -9.76 10.98 -5.57
CA ASP A 36 -9.03 10.07 -6.45
C ASP A 36 -7.51 10.32 -6.38
N LEU A 37 -7.06 11.58 -6.37
CA LEU A 37 -5.66 11.92 -6.14
C LEU A 37 -5.15 11.49 -4.77
N SER A 38 -5.96 11.67 -3.72
CA SER A 38 -5.63 11.19 -2.38
C SER A 38 -5.45 9.66 -2.36
N ALA A 39 -6.33 8.92 -3.05
CA ALA A 39 -6.23 7.48 -3.17
C ALA A 39 -4.95 7.05 -3.91
N LEU A 40 -4.56 7.75 -4.99
CA LEU A 40 -3.29 7.50 -5.70
C LEU A 40 -2.08 7.78 -4.80
N GLY A 41 -2.13 8.80 -3.95
CA GLY A 41 -1.09 9.06 -2.95
C GLY A 41 -0.88 7.88 -1.99
N TRP A 42 -1.97 7.28 -1.49
CA TRP A 42 -1.89 6.07 -0.66
C TRP A 42 -1.39 4.85 -1.43
N CYS A 43 -1.78 4.70 -2.70
CA CYS A 43 -1.22 3.64 -3.57
C CYS A 43 0.29 3.82 -3.77
N ALA A 44 0.77 5.04 -3.93
CA ALA A 44 2.21 5.32 -4.07
C ALA A 44 2.99 4.92 -2.81
N LEU A 45 2.47 5.24 -1.63
CA LEU A 45 3.06 4.80 -0.35
C LEU A 45 3.07 3.28 -0.21
N ALA A 46 1.98 2.61 -0.63
CA ALA A 46 1.90 1.15 -0.62
C ALA A 46 2.93 0.52 -1.57
N VAL A 47 3.05 1.01 -2.80
CA VAL A 47 4.05 0.54 -3.79
C VAL A 47 5.47 0.70 -3.24
N GLY A 48 5.80 1.86 -2.65
CA GLY A 48 7.11 2.10 -2.06
C GLY A 48 7.41 1.16 -0.87
N THR A 49 6.42 0.91 -0.03
CA THR A 49 6.56 -0.01 1.12
C THR A 49 6.70 -1.46 0.65
N CYS A 50 5.94 -1.88 -0.36
CA CYS A 50 6.07 -3.21 -0.95
C CYS A 50 7.43 -3.41 -1.62
N GLN A 51 7.97 -2.39 -2.29
CA GLN A 51 9.32 -2.43 -2.86
C GLN A 51 10.36 -2.65 -1.76
N ALA A 52 10.31 -1.86 -0.68
CA ALA A 52 11.22 -2.02 0.45
C ALA A 52 11.13 -3.41 1.08
N ALA A 53 9.92 -3.97 1.18
CA ALA A 53 9.70 -5.31 1.69
C ALA A 53 10.30 -6.39 0.78
N LEU A 54 10.14 -6.25 -0.53
CA LEU A 54 10.69 -7.18 -1.52
C LEU A 54 12.23 -7.17 -1.49
N ASP A 55 12.85 -5.98 -1.51
CA ASP A 55 14.30 -5.82 -1.50
C ASP A 55 14.90 -6.43 -0.23
N TYR A 56 14.25 -6.20 0.92
CA TYR A 56 14.66 -6.74 2.20
C TYR A 56 14.58 -8.26 2.24
N VAL A 57 13.47 -8.82 1.76
CA VAL A 57 13.25 -10.28 1.73
C VAL A 57 14.26 -10.98 0.82
N ILE A 58 14.56 -10.41 -0.35
CA ILE A 58 15.55 -10.96 -1.28
C ILE A 58 16.90 -11.08 -0.58
N THR A 59 17.37 -10.01 0.07
CA THR A 59 18.63 -10.01 0.82
C THR A 59 18.61 -11.03 1.94
N TYR A 60 17.55 -11.01 2.77
CA TYR A 60 17.42 -11.95 3.89
C TYR A 60 17.43 -13.41 3.44
N CYS A 61 16.68 -13.76 2.39
CA CYS A 61 16.57 -15.12 1.90
C CYS A 61 17.89 -15.66 1.27
N ASN A 62 18.70 -14.76 0.72
CA ASN A 62 20.03 -15.12 0.20
C ASN A 62 21.05 -15.32 1.33
N ASP A 63 20.96 -14.55 2.41
CA ASP A 63 21.91 -14.61 3.53
C ASP A 63 21.55 -15.68 4.55
N ARG A 64 20.26 -16.01 4.68
CA ARG A 64 19.79 -16.99 5.65
C ARG A 64 20.00 -18.41 5.16
N HIS A 65 20.82 -19.17 5.88
CA HIS A 65 21.07 -20.60 5.61
C HIS A 65 20.18 -21.50 6.48
N ALA A 66 19.60 -22.51 5.86
CA ALA A 66 18.92 -23.62 6.52
C ALA A 66 19.11 -24.91 5.71
N PHE A 67 19.33 -26.02 6.39
CA PHE A 67 19.59 -27.32 5.75
C PHE A 67 20.78 -27.32 4.78
N GLY A 68 21.81 -26.55 5.11
CA GLY A 68 23.10 -26.55 4.37
C GLY A 68 23.20 -25.58 3.19
N GLU A 69 22.14 -24.80 2.88
CA GLU A 69 22.11 -23.85 1.77
C GLU A 69 21.28 -22.60 2.07
N PRO A 70 21.42 -21.50 1.28
CA PRO A 70 20.53 -20.34 1.37
C PRO A 70 19.07 -20.75 1.18
N ILE A 71 18.15 -20.16 1.96
CA ILE A 71 16.72 -20.49 1.86
C ILE A 71 16.14 -20.06 0.52
N SER A 72 16.74 -19.08 -0.17
CA SER A 72 16.36 -18.66 -1.53
C SER A 72 16.46 -19.78 -2.58
N HIS A 73 17.27 -20.83 -2.32
CA HIS A 73 17.37 -22.00 -3.20
C HIS A 73 16.14 -22.92 -3.11
N ARG A 74 15.28 -22.73 -2.12
CA ARG A 74 14.02 -23.50 -2.02
C ARG A 74 13.01 -22.95 -3.00
N GLN A 75 12.47 -23.81 -3.85
CA GLN A 75 11.51 -23.44 -4.89
C GLN A 75 10.31 -22.64 -4.33
N GLY A 76 9.76 -23.07 -3.17
CA GLY A 76 8.64 -22.38 -2.54
C GLY A 76 9.00 -20.94 -2.10
N VAL A 77 10.25 -20.70 -1.65
CA VAL A 77 10.76 -19.37 -1.32
C VAL A 77 10.95 -18.54 -2.58
N ALA A 78 11.63 -19.09 -3.59
CA ALA A 78 11.90 -18.41 -4.85
C ALA A 78 10.60 -17.99 -5.56
N PHE A 79 9.60 -18.86 -5.60
CA PHE A 79 8.30 -18.54 -6.21
C PHE A 79 7.53 -17.49 -5.43
N SER A 80 7.54 -17.54 -4.10
CA SER A 80 6.90 -16.51 -3.29
C SER A 80 7.52 -15.13 -3.53
N ILE A 81 8.85 -15.04 -3.69
CA ILE A 81 9.53 -13.79 -4.04
C ILE A 81 9.13 -13.32 -5.45
N ALA A 82 9.06 -14.25 -6.41
CA ALA A 82 8.64 -13.94 -7.78
C ALA A 82 7.20 -13.42 -7.82
N ASP A 83 6.28 -14.03 -7.08
CA ASP A 83 4.89 -13.60 -6.98
C ASP A 83 4.79 -12.19 -6.39
N MET A 84 5.53 -11.91 -5.31
CA MET A 84 5.61 -10.56 -4.74
C MET A 84 6.08 -9.53 -5.77
N ALA A 85 7.08 -9.85 -6.59
CA ALA A 85 7.61 -8.96 -7.63
C ALA A 85 6.59 -8.70 -8.73
N ILE A 86 5.88 -9.74 -9.20
CA ILE A 86 4.84 -9.63 -10.23
C ILE A 86 3.67 -8.76 -9.73
N GLU A 87 3.18 -9.01 -8.53
CA GLU A 87 2.09 -8.23 -7.93
C GLU A 87 2.49 -6.77 -7.75
N LEU A 88 3.70 -6.50 -7.25
CA LEU A 88 4.23 -5.16 -7.08
C LEU A 88 4.32 -4.40 -8.41
N GLU A 89 4.79 -5.05 -9.47
CA GLU A 89 4.88 -4.42 -10.79
C GLU A 89 3.49 -4.10 -11.36
N GLY A 90 2.52 -4.98 -11.16
CA GLY A 90 1.12 -4.72 -11.49
C GLY A 90 0.57 -3.49 -10.78
N MET A 91 0.83 -3.35 -9.46
CA MET A 91 0.46 -2.18 -8.67
C MET A 91 1.09 -0.90 -9.23
N ARG A 92 2.38 -0.94 -9.54
CA ARG A 92 3.17 0.18 -10.07
C ARG A 92 2.63 0.69 -11.41
N LEU A 93 2.36 -0.22 -12.34
CA LEU A 93 1.89 0.11 -13.68
C LEU A 93 0.48 0.72 -13.65
N LEU A 94 -0.41 0.19 -12.81
CA LEU A 94 -1.76 0.76 -12.64
C LEU A 94 -1.69 2.17 -12.03
N LEU A 95 -0.86 2.37 -11.02
CA LEU A 95 -0.62 3.67 -10.40
C LEU A 95 -0.08 4.67 -11.43
N TRP A 96 0.97 4.33 -12.15
CA TRP A 96 1.58 5.21 -13.15
C TRP A 96 0.62 5.57 -14.27
N ARG A 97 -0.20 4.62 -14.72
CA ARG A 97 -1.24 4.89 -15.72
C ARG A 97 -2.25 5.94 -15.21
N ALA A 98 -2.69 5.83 -13.98
CA ALA A 98 -3.63 6.79 -13.39
C ALA A 98 -2.98 8.19 -13.24
N CYS A 99 -1.77 8.26 -12.70
CA CYS A 99 -1.02 9.50 -12.54
C CYS A 99 -0.74 10.18 -13.90
N ALA A 100 -0.31 9.43 -14.91
CA ALA A 100 -0.03 9.96 -16.24
C ALA A 100 -1.27 10.54 -16.93
N ARG A 101 -2.47 10.06 -16.62
CA ARG A 101 -3.73 10.65 -17.11
C ARG A 101 -4.06 11.92 -16.35
N ALA A 102 -3.92 11.91 -15.03
CA ALA A 102 -4.12 13.08 -14.19
C ALA A 102 -3.20 14.24 -14.60
N ASP A 103 -1.91 13.99 -14.80
CA ASP A 103 -0.92 14.98 -15.22
C ASP A 103 -1.26 15.62 -16.58
N ARG A 104 -1.93 14.89 -17.46
CA ARG A 104 -2.37 15.38 -18.78
C ARG A 104 -3.75 16.06 -18.73
N GLY A 105 -4.36 16.21 -17.56
CA GLY A 105 -5.71 16.76 -17.41
C GLY A 105 -6.82 15.89 -18.04
N LEU A 106 -6.54 14.60 -18.26
CA LEU A 106 -7.53 13.64 -18.76
C LEU A 106 -8.34 13.06 -17.60
N ASP A 107 -9.55 12.58 -17.90
CA ASP A 107 -10.30 11.80 -16.91
C ASP A 107 -9.51 10.56 -16.49
N PHE A 108 -9.31 10.42 -15.17
CA PHE A 108 -8.50 9.35 -14.55
C PHE A 108 -9.25 8.57 -13.47
N GLN A 109 -10.52 8.87 -13.27
CA GLN A 109 -11.35 8.30 -12.21
C GLN A 109 -11.33 6.77 -12.22
N GLU A 110 -11.59 6.16 -13.38
CA GLU A 110 -11.61 4.71 -13.53
C GLU A 110 -10.24 4.10 -13.24
N GLN A 111 -9.17 4.75 -13.69
CA GLN A 111 -7.81 4.27 -13.49
C GLN A 111 -7.39 4.40 -12.02
N ALA A 112 -7.78 5.48 -11.34
CA ALA A 112 -7.54 5.66 -9.92
C ALA A 112 -8.27 4.58 -9.10
N TRP A 113 -9.52 4.29 -9.45
CA TRP A 113 -10.30 3.23 -8.81
C TRP A 113 -9.65 1.85 -9.01
N ARG A 114 -9.20 1.52 -10.24
CA ARG A 114 -8.50 0.26 -10.53
C ARG A 114 -7.19 0.12 -9.77
N ALA A 115 -6.37 1.18 -9.75
CA ALA A 115 -5.12 1.21 -9.00
C ALA A 115 -5.39 1.00 -7.49
N ARG A 116 -6.38 1.69 -6.94
CA ARG A 116 -6.77 1.56 -5.54
C ARG A 116 -7.24 0.14 -5.21
N LEU A 117 -8.13 -0.43 -6.02
CA LEU A 117 -8.64 -1.78 -5.81
C LEU A 117 -7.49 -2.79 -5.80
N PHE A 118 -6.65 -2.76 -6.82
CA PHE A 118 -5.51 -3.66 -6.95
C PHE A 118 -4.51 -3.50 -5.81
N CYS A 119 -4.13 -2.26 -5.45
CA CYS A 119 -3.22 -2.01 -4.32
C CYS A 119 -3.81 -2.47 -2.98
N SER A 120 -5.10 -2.27 -2.75
CA SER A 120 -5.73 -2.68 -1.48
C SER A 120 -5.82 -4.21 -1.32
N GLU A 121 -5.83 -4.95 -2.41
CA GLU A 121 -5.81 -6.40 -2.40
C GLU A 121 -4.40 -6.97 -2.29
N HIS A 122 -3.46 -6.47 -3.09
CA HIS A 122 -2.13 -7.08 -3.23
C HIS A 122 -1.12 -6.57 -2.21
N ALA A 123 -1.18 -5.30 -1.77
CA ALA A 123 -0.24 -4.79 -0.78
C ALA A 123 -0.25 -5.57 0.54
N PRO A 124 -1.42 -5.92 1.14
CA PRO A 124 -1.46 -6.78 2.31
C PRO A 124 -0.92 -8.20 2.07
N ARG A 125 -1.06 -8.74 0.86
CA ARG A 125 -0.53 -10.06 0.50
C ARG A 125 1.00 -10.05 0.48
N ILE A 126 1.60 -9.03 -0.17
CA ILE A 126 3.05 -8.82 -0.19
C ILE A 126 3.59 -8.67 1.24
N GLY A 127 2.93 -7.85 2.07
CA GLY A 127 3.33 -7.70 3.48
C GLY A 127 3.26 -9.02 4.26
N SER A 128 2.23 -9.83 4.03
CA SER A 128 2.08 -11.15 4.66
C SER A 128 3.14 -12.14 4.19
N ALA A 129 3.43 -12.16 2.88
CA ALA A 129 4.49 -13.00 2.31
C ALA A 129 5.86 -12.63 2.87
N ALA A 130 6.14 -11.33 3.03
CA ALA A 130 7.40 -10.86 3.64
C ALA A 130 7.58 -11.38 5.07
N VAL A 131 6.53 -11.31 5.90
CA VAL A 131 6.57 -11.88 7.27
C VAL A 131 6.78 -13.40 7.21
N GLN A 132 6.06 -14.10 6.35
CA GLN A 132 6.17 -15.55 6.19
C GLN A 132 7.59 -15.99 5.78
N LEU A 133 8.22 -15.28 4.85
CA LEU A 133 9.56 -15.60 4.34
C LEU A 133 10.67 -15.39 5.37
N LEU A 134 10.47 -14.48 6.34
CA LEU A 134 11.38 -14.32 7.47
C LEU A 134 11.11 -15.35 8.59
N GLY A 135 10.00 -16.09 8.54
CA GLY A 135 9.62 -17.03 9.59
C GLY A 135 9.44 -16.32 10.94
N GLY A 136 9.99 -16.89 12.02
CA GLY A 136 9.90 -16.29 13.37
C GLY A 136 10.44 -14.86 13.45
N HIS A 137 11.47 -14.51 12.70
CA HIS A 137 12.05 -13.18 12.64
C HIS A 137 11.05 -12.14 12.07
N GLY A 138 10.14 -12.55 11.19
CA GLY A 138 9.14 -11.67 10.60
C GLY A 138 8.14 -11.09 11.59
N PHE A 139 8.04 -11.66 12.80
CA PHE A 139 7.16 -11.19 13.88
C PHE A 139 7.86 -10.32 14.92
N THR A 140 9.17 -10.14 14.82
CA THR A 140 9.97 -9.39 15.79
C THR A 140 10.20 -7.96 15.32
N GLN A 141 10.44 -7.04 16.29
CA GLN A 141 10.68 -5.63 15.98
C GLN A 141 12.11 -5.37 15.47
N GLU A 142 12.98 -6.35 15.51
CA GLU A 142 14.34 -6.27 14.97
C GLU A 142 14.35 -6.19 13.44
N HIS A 143 13.28 -6.69 12.82
CA HIS A 143 13.10 -6.66 11.36
C HIS A 143 11.92 -5.73 10.99
N PRO A 144 12.05 -4.89 9.95
CA PRO A 144 11.03 -3.90 9.62
C PRO A 144 9.76 -4.50 9.01
N VAL A 145 9.77 -5.75 8.57
CA VAL A 145 8.66 -6.39 7.84
C VAL A 145 7.38 -6.48 8.66
N GLU A 146 7.45 -6.66 10.00
CA GLU A 146 6.28 -6.70 10.88
C GLU A 146 5.52 -5.37 10.85
N ARG A 147 6.27 -4.25 10.83
CA ARG A 147 5.70 -2.91 10.73
C ARG A 147 5.10 -2.68 9.35
N TRP A 148 5.83 -2.99 8.29
CA TRP A 148 5.34 -2.84 6.91
C TRP A 148 4.07 -3.67 6.66
N TYR A 149 4.01 -4.90 7.16
CA TYR A 149 2.80 -5.72 7.11
C TYR A 149 1.58 -5.01 7.72
N ARG A 150 1.74 -4.45 8.92
CA ARG A 150 0.66 -3.73 9.59
C ARG A 150 0.25 -2.45 8.87
N ASP A 151 1.23 -1.72 8.34
CA ASP A 151 1.02 -0.47 7.63
C ASP A 151 0.31 -0.73 6.28
N LEU A 152 0.74 -1.74 5.53
CA LEU A 152 0.11 -2.13 4.26
C LEU A 152 -1.35 -2.57 4.44
N ARG A 153 -1.68 -3.23 5.52
CA ARG A 153 -3.09 -3.56 5.82
C ARG A 153 -3.95 -2.33 6.12
N ALA A 154 -3.36 -1.28 6.68
CA ALA A 154 -4.09 -0.04 6.96
C ALA A 154 -4.40 0.75 5.68
N VAL A 155 -3.56 0.67 4.65
CA VAL A 155 -3.77 1.38 3.37
C VAL A 155 -5.11 1.02 2.73
N GLY A 156 -5.53 -0.24 2.80
CA GLY A 156 -6.80 -0.70 2.21
C GLY A 156 -8.05 -0.07 2.82
N VAL A 157 -7.97 0.48 4.04
CA VAL A 157 -9.12 1.10 4.73
C VAL A 157 -9.12 2.63 4.69
N LEU A 158 -8.04 3.23 4.21
CA LEU A 158 -7.95 4.68 4.06
C LEU A 158 -8.76 5.16 2.84
N ASN A 159 -9.34 6.36 2.96
CA ASN A 159 -10.22 6.96 1.94
C ASN A 159 -11.50 6.18 1.63
N GLY A 160 -12.01 5.47 2.60
CA GLY A 160 -13.22 4.65 2.48
C GLY A 160 -12.89 3.16 2.41
N ALA A 161 -13.65 2.39 3.15
CA ALA A 161 -13.50 0.96 3.22
C ALA A 161 -13.47 0.31 1.84
N MET A 162 -12.72 -0.77 1.73
CA MET A 162 -12.93 -1.70 0.63
C MET A 162 -14.40 -2.13 0.62
N PRO A 163 -15.04 -2.30 -0.55
CA PRO A 163 -16.27 -3.07 -0.58
C PRO A 163 -15.94 -4.44 0.02
N LEU A 164 -16.65 -4.79 1.09
CA LEU A 164 -16.62 -6.10 1.70
C LEU A 164 -17.23 -7.11 0.73
#